data_c1c254b662a59196ae73ba1add96f471
#
_entry.id   c1c254b662a59196ae73ba1add96f471
#
_cell.length_a   1.000
_cell.length_b   1.000
_cell.length_c   1.000
_cell.angle_alpha   90.00
_cell.angle_beta   90.00
_cell.angle_gamma   90.00
#
_symmetry.space_group_name_H-M   'P 1'
#
loop_
_entity.id
_entity.type
_entity.pdbx_description
1 polymer ?
#
loop_
_entity_poly.entity_id
_entity_poly.type
_entity_poly.pdbx_seq_one_letter_code
_entity_poly.pdbx_strand_id
1 'polypeptide(L)'
;MNLSVAIQMDPIIGIDIRGDSSFALGLEAQQRGHQLWCYTPDMLALDEGEVKATGHSINLREEIGNHYDAGQMEQRPLTDFDIVLMRQDPPFDMAYITATHILEMLPASTMVVNNPAEVRNAPEKLLVMLYPELMPATLISRNPGAIANFRKRHEDIIIKPLFGNGGAGVFRLKPDDQNLNSLLEVFFAQSREPVMIQAYIPAVRSGDKRVILVNGLAVGAVNRIPEKGEVRSNFHVGGIARATTLTARDREICEAIGPELRRRGLLFVGIDIIGDYLTEINVTSPTGIREVESLFGVNIASLAWDAIEKNRHTYVSNGIMR
;
A
#
# COMPACT_ATOMS: atom_id res chain seq x y z
N MET A 1 -0.64 7.98 -26.23
CA MET A 1 -1.91 7.24 -26.46
C MET A 1 -2.87 7.77 -25.39
N ASN A 2 -4.09 8.22 -25.76
CA ASN A 2 -5.04 8.68 -24.75
C ASN A 2 -5.79 7.47 -24.19
N LEU A 3 -5.58 7.16 -22.90
CA LEU A 3 -6.21 6.05 -22.23
C LEU A 3 -7.42 6.52 -21.42
N SER A 4 -8.41 5.65 -21.25
CA SER A 4 -9.51 5.82 -20.30
C SER A 4 -9.11 5.14 -18.99
N VAL A 5 -9.14 5.90 -17.88
CA VAL A 5 -8.64 5.45 -16.58
C VAL A 5 -9.74 5.60 -15.52
N ALA A 6 -10.14 4.49 -14.92
CA ALA A 6 -10.98 4.51 -13.73
C ALA A 6 -10.10 4.42 -12.48
N ILE A 7 -10.40 5.23 -11.47
CA ILE A 7 -9.70 5.22 -10.19
C ILE A 7 -10.68 4.80 -9.10
N GLN A 8 -10.47 3.61 -8.54
CA GLN A 8 -11.15 3.17 -7.32
C GLN A 8 -10.42 3.75 -6.12
N MET A 9 -11.00 4.70 -5.43
CA MET A 9 -10.36 5.41 -4.32
C MET A 9 -11.39 5.87 -3.28
N ASP A 10 -10.92 6.31 -2.14
CA ASP A 10 -11.75 6.96 -1.14
C ASP A 10 -12.33 8.29 -1.67
N PRO A 11 -13.40 8.83 -1.04
CA PRO A 11 -14.07 10.02 -1.56
C PRO A 11 -13.11 11.18 -1.84
N ILE A 12 -12.99 11.56 -3.10
CA ILE A 12 -12.02 12.58 -3.57
C ILE A 12 -12.17 13.93 -2.86
N ILE A 13 -13.37 14.25 -2.38
CA ILE A 13 -13.62 15.50 -1.63
C ILE A 13 -12.88 15.56 -0.30
N GLY A 14 -12.54 14.40 0.27
CA GLY A 14 -11.93 14.27 1.61
C GLY A 14 -10.41 14.16 1.60
N ILE A 15 -9.76 14.06 0.45
CA ILE A 15 -8.31 13.84 0.38
C ILE A 15 -7.50 15.10 0.66
N ASP A 16 -6.33 14.94 1.27
CA ASP A 16 -5.33 16.03 1.33
C ASP A 16 -4.35 15.88 0.16
N ILE A 17 -4.54 16.69 -0.88
CA ILE A 17 -3.75 16.65 -2.11
C ILE A 17 -2.24 16.85 -1.90
N ARG A 18 -1.82 17.36 -0.73
CA ARG A 18 -0.41 17.57 -0.39
C ARG A 18 0.33 16.27 -0.12
N GLY A 19 -0.38 15.22 0.32
CA GLY A 19 0.18 13.90 0.64
C GLY A 19 -0.48 12.74 -0.12
N ASP A 20 -1.57 12.98 -0.85
CA ASP A 20 -2.32 11.92 -1.50
C ASP A 20 -1.62 11.43 -2.77
N SER A 21 -1.26 10.14 -2.77
CA SER A 21 -0.59 9.49 -3.90
C SER A 21 -1.55 9.14 -5.04
N SER A 22 -2.83 8.94 -4.77
CA SER A 22 -3.84 8.66 -5.79
C SER A 22 -4.12 9.90 -6.60
N PHE A 23 -4.17 11.07 -5.94
CA PHE A 23 -4.25 12.36 -6.59
C PHE A 23 -3.02 12.63 -7.48
N ALA A 24 -1.81 12.37 -6.99
CA ALA A 24 -0.58 12.54 -7.77
C ALA A 24 -0.58 11.67 -9.03
N LEU A 25 -0.99 10.39 -8.92
CA LEU A 25 -1.12 9.48 -10.06
C LEU A 25 -2.20 9.97 -11.05
N GLY A 26 -3.35 10.43 -10.56
CA GLY A 26 -4.42 10.98 -11.40
C GLY A 26 -3.99 12.24 -12.13
N LEU A 27 -3.31 13.16 -11.45
CA LEU A 27 -2.83 14.41 -12.05
C LEU A 27 -1.82 14.14 -13.18
N GLU A 28 -0.86 13.25 -12.97
CA GLU A 28 0.10 12.83 -14.00
C GLU A 28 -0.62 12.17 -15.21
N ALA A 29 -1.60 11.30 -14.94
CA ALA A 29 -2.41 10.71 -16.00
C ALA A 29 -3.11 11.78 -16.86
N GLN A 30 -3.71 12.76 -16.21
CA GLN A 30 -4.37 13.88 -16.90
C GLN A 30 -3.37 14.71 -17.71
N GLN A 31 -2.18 14.97 -17.19
CA GLN A 31 -1.11 15.69 -17.91
C GLN A 31 -0.64 14.93 -19.15
N ARG A 32 -0.70 13.59 -19.14
CA ARG A 32 -0.44 12.73 -20.31
C ARG A 32 -1.59 12.68 -21.31
N GLY A 33 -2.70 13.34 -21.00
CA GLY A 33 -3.89 13.38 -21.86
C GLY A 33 -4.83 12.18 -21.67
N HIS A 34 -4.70 11.42 -20.57
CA HIS A 34 -5.65 10.37 -20.24
C HIS A 34 -6.95 10.96 -19.70
N GLN A 35 -8.06 10.25 -19.96
CA GLN A 35 -9.38 10.62 -19.44
C GLN A 35 -9.61 9.95 -18.08
N LEU A 36 -9.93 10.72 -17.07
CA LEU A 36 -10.12 10.23 -15.71
C LEU A 36 -11.58 10.09 -15.34
N TRP A 37 -11.86 9.03 -14.63
CA TRP A 37 -13.14 8.74 -14.01
C TRP A 37 -12.88 8.15 -12.63
N CYS A 38 -13.65 8.50 -11.60
CA CYS A 38 -13.46 7.94 -10.28
C CYS A 38 -14.75 7.42 -9.66
N TYR A 39 -14.58 6.43 -8.77
CA TYR A 39 -15.64 5.84 -7.98
C TYR A 39 -15.09 5.35 -6.63
N THR A 40 -15.96 5.24 -5.64
CA THR A 40 -15.62 4.67 -4.34
C THR A 40 -15.88 3.16 -4.31
N PRO A 41 -15.19 2.39 -3.46
CA PRO A 41 -15.32 0.92 -3.42
C PRO A 41 -16.75 0.41 -3.20
N ASP A 42 -17.58 1.14 -2.47
CA ASP A 42 -18.98 0.84 -2.21
C ASP A 42 -19.90 1.02 -3.45
N MET A 43 -19.38 1.69 -4.48
CA MET A 43 -20.07 1.87 -5.76
C MET A 43 -19.73 0.78 -6.80
N LEU A 44 -18.83 -0.16 -6.46
CA LEU A 44 -18.50 -1.31 -7.31
C LEU A 44 -19.61 -2.36 -7.25
N ALA A 45 -19.96 -2.91 -8.39
CA ALA A 45 -20.99 -3.95 -8.51
C ALA A 45 -20.55 -5.04 -9.49
N LEU A 46 -21.00 -6.27 -9.21
CA LEU A 46 -21.00 -7.38 -10.16
C LEU A 46 -22.48 -7.70 -10.46
N ASP A 47 -22.91 -7.45 -11.68
CA ASP A 47 -24.31 -7.59 -12.10
C ASP A 47 -24.36 -8.52 -13.32
N GLU A 48 -24.99 -9.69 -13.16
CA GLU A 48 -25.12 -10.73 -14.20
C GLU A 48 -23.79 -11.08 -14.90
N GLY A 49 -22.67 -11.03 -14.16
CA GLY A 49 -21.33 -11.32 -14.68
C GLY A 49 -20.59 -10.11 -15.26
N GLU A 50 -21.22 -8.96 -15.31
CA GLU A 50 -20.61 -7.69 -15.74
C GLU A 50 -20.12 -6.88 -14.55
N VAL A 51 -18.86 -6.46 -14.58
CA VAL A 51 -18.28 -5.59 -13.55
C VAL A 51 -18.58 -4.14 -13.88
N LYS A 52 -19.35 -3.48 -13.02
CA LYS A 52 -19.82 -2.11 -13.15
C LYS A 52 -19.41 -1.27 -11.95
N ALA A 53 -19.35 0.03 -12.13
CA ALA A 53 -19.29 0.96 -11.00
C ALA A 53 -20.15 2.21 -11.28
N THR A 54 -20.58 2.86 -10.21
CA THR A 54 -21.21 4.18 -10.29
C THR A 54 -20.22 5.25 -9.87
N GLY A 55 -19.95 6.20 -10.72
CA GLY A 55 -18.93 7.22 -10.50
C GLY A 55 -19.08 8.42 -11.43
N HIS A 56 -18.07 9.21 -11.58
CA HIS A 56 -18.10 10.42 -12.40
C HIS A 56 -16.73 10.71 -13.04
N SER A 57 -16.74 11.36 -14.20
CA SER A 57 -15.51 11.91 -14.77
C SER A 57 -14.95 13.00 -13.86
N ILE A 58 -13.62 13.14 -13.82
CA ILE A 58 -12.94 14.14 -13.02
C ILE A 58 -11.91 14.90 -13.84
N ASN A 59 -11.76 16.19 -13.53
CA ASN A 59 -10.63 17.00 -13.92
C ASN A 59 -9.93 17.53 -12.67
N LEU A 60 -8.63 17.24 -12.56
CA LEU A 60 -7.83 17.53 -11.37
C LEU A 60 -7.05 18.83 -11.53
N ARG A 61 -6.83 19.55 -10.42
CA ARG A 61 -5.97 20.73 -10.33
C ARG A 61 -5.29 20.84 -8.97
N GLU A 62 -4.09 21.37 -8.93
CA GLU A 62 -3.33 21.57 -7.69
C GLU A 62 -3.79 22.80 -6.90
N GLU A 63 -5.05 22.79 -6.45
CA GLU A 63 -5.65 23.87 -5.68
C GLU A 63 -6.33 23.30 -4.44
N ILE A 64 -5.80 23.62 -3.25
CA ILE A 64 -6.33 23.12 -1.97
C ILE A 64 -7.77 23.61 -1.78
N GLY A 65 -8.69 22.70 -1.49
CA GLY A 65 -10.12 22.99 -1.30
C GLY A 65 -10.91 23.16 -2.59
N ASN A 66 -10.23 23.14 -3.76
CA ASN A 66 -10.84 23.23 -5.08
C ASN A 66 -10.04 22.37 -6.08
N HIS A 67 -9.73 21.12 -5.71
CA HIS A 67 -8.75 20.28 -6.40
C HIS A 67 -9.32 19.41 -7.52
N TYR A 68 -10.64 19.45 -7.75
CA TYR A 68 -11.27 18.72 -8.85
C TYR A 68 -12.58 19.36 -9.31
N ASP A 69 -12.96 19.08 -10.55
CA ASP A 69 -14.32 19.21 -11.06
C ASP A 69 -14.86 17.82 -11.33
N ALA A 70 -16.12 17.59 -10.99
CA ALA A 70 -16.82 16.34 -11.22
C ALA A 70 -17.87 16.48 -12.33
N GLY A 71 -17.92 15.48 -13.22
CA GLY A 71 -19.03 15.33 -14.15
C GLY A 71 -20.30 14.78 -13.48
N GLN A 72 -21.27 14.42 -14.28
CA GLN A 72 -22.48 13.75 -13.77
C GLN A 72 -22.15 12.34 -13.25
N MET A 73 -22.83 11.96 -12.18
CA MET A 73 -22.77 10.60 -11.66
C MET A 73 -23.46 9.65 -12.64
N GLU A 74 -22.77 8.62 -13.07
CA GLU A 74 -23.30 7.61 -14.01
C GLU A 74 -22.79 6.21 -13.65
N GLN A 75 -23.56 5.19 -14.00
CA GLN A 75 -23.11 3.80 -13.91
C GLN A 75 -22.46 3.41 -15.25
N ARG A 76 -21.27 2.81 -15.18
CA ARG A 76 -20.54 2.34 -16.36
C ARG A 76 -19.98 0.95 -16.15
N PRO A 77 -19.92 0.11 -17.21
CA PRO A 77 -19.09 -1.08 -17.22
C PRO A 77 -17.62 -0.71 -17.07
N LEU A 78 -16.88 -1.40 -16.19
CA LEU A 78 -15.45 -1.15 -16.05
C LEU A 78 -14.63 -1.65 -17.25
N THR A 79 -15.23 -2.45 -18.13
CA THR A 79 -14.66 -2.82 -19.44
C THR A 79 -14.56 -1.67 -20.43
N ASP A 80 -15.22 -0.53 -20.16
CA ASP A 80 -15.07 0.71 -20.95
C ASP A 80 -13.74 1.42 -20.70
N PHE A 81 -13.01 0.98 -19.67
CA PHE A 81 -11.75 1.59 -19.28
C PHE A 81 -10.55 0.72 -19.68
N ASP A 82 -9.50 1.38 -20.12
CA ASP A 82 -8.22 0.75 -20.42
C ASP A 82 -7.48 0.30 -19.18
N ILE A 83 -7.62 1.08 -18.10
CA ILE A 83 -6.94 0.89 -16.82
C ILE A 83 -7.90 1.14 -15.68
N VAL A 84 -7.83 0.30 -14.65
CA VAL A 84 -8.42 0.54 -13.33
C VAL A 84 -7.27 0.66 -12.33
N LEU A 85 -7.12 1.83 -11.71
CA LEU A 85 -6.22 2.02 -10.58
C LEU A 85 -6.96 1.63 -9.30
N MET A 86 -6.56 0.53 -8.67
CA MET A 86 -7.09 0.10 -7.37
C MET A 86 -6.34 0.83 -6.26
N ARG A 87 -6.90 1.94 -5.80
CA ARG A 87 -6.25 2.87 -4.88
C ARG A 87 -7.04 3.14 -3.61
N GLN A 88 -8.05 2.31 -3.31
CA GLN A 88 -8.76 2.38 -2.04
C GLN A 88 -7.81 2.16 -0.86
N ASP A 89 -7.99 2.92 0.20
CA ASP A 89 -7.23 2.75 1.41
C ASP A 89 -7.69 1.52 2.22
N PRO A 90 -6.84 0.95 3.08
CA PRO A 90 -7.28 -0.02 4.07
C PRO A 90 -8.44 0.53 4.92
N PRO A 91 -9.26 -0.34 5.55
CA PRO A 91 -8.86 -1.62 6.11
C PRO A 91 -8.82 -2.76 5.09
N PHE A 92 -7.84 -3.67 5.24
CA PHE A 92 -7.73 -4.88 4.46
C PHE A 92 -8.61 -5.97 5.10
N ASP A 93 -9.89 -5.89 4.80
CA ASP A 93 -10.97 -6.73 5.35
C ASP A 93 -11.72 -7.50 4.25
N MET A 94 -12.82 -8.15 4.60
CA MET A 94 -13.62 -8.90 3.63
C MET A 94 -14.25 -8.01 2.56
N ALA A 95 -14.53 -6.74 2.84
CA ALA A 95 -15.02 -5.80 1.83
C ALA A 95 -13.91 -5.50 0.79
N TYR A 96 -12.68 -5.26 1.28
CA TYR A 96 -11.51 -5.10 0.42
C TYR A 96 -11.26 -6.34 -0.44
N ILE A 97 -11.24 -7.53 0.19
CA ILE A 97 -11.03 -8.82 -0.50
C ILE A 97 -12.13 -9.05 -1.54
N THR A 98 -13.38 -8.75 -1.23
CA THR A 98 -14.51 -8.87 -2.17
C THR A 98 -14.32 -7.96 -3.38
N ALA A 99 -13.91 -6.71 -3.19
CA ALA A 99 -13.62 -5.79 -4.29
C ALA A 99 -12.50 -6.36 -5.21
N THR A 100 -11.46 -6.97 -4.64
CA THR A 100 -10.40 -7.60 -5.45
C THR A 100 -10.93 -8.78 -6.27
N HIS A 101 -11.85 -9.59 -5.73
CA HIS A 101 -12.47 -10.68 -6.49
C HIS A 101 -13.34 -10.18 -7.64
N ILE A 102 -14.09 -9.10 -7.43
CA ILE A 102 -14.89 -8.48 -8.49
C ILE A 102 -13.99 -7.93 -9.60
N LEU A 103 -12.94 -7.17 -9.22
CA LEU A 103 -12.01 -6.58 -10.19
C LEU A 103 -11.20 -7.63 -10.97
N GLU A 104 -10.92 -8.79 -10.39
CA GLU A 104 -10.24 -9.90 -11.05
C GLU A 104 -11.05 -10.50 -12.21
N MET A 105 -12.37 -10.29 -12.23
CA MET A 105 -13.25 -10.77 -13.31
C MET A 105 -13.15 -9.91 -14.59
N LEU A 106 -12.48 -8.75 -14.52
CA LEU A 106 -12.28 -7.92 -15.71
C LEU A 106 -11.42 -8.65 -16.75
N PRO A 107 -11.76 -8.53 -18.04
CA PRO A 107 -10.99 -9.15 -19.12
C PRO A 107 -9.61 -8.48 -19.27
N ALA A 108 -8.69 -9.17 -19.95
CA ALA A 108 -7.35 -8.65 -20.20
C ALA A 108 -7.28 -7.36 -21.04
N SER A 109 -8.39 -6.91 -21.63
CA SER A 109 -8.48 -5.58 -22.25
C SER A 109 -8.42 -4.44 -21.25
N THR A 110 -8.84 -4.68 -20.00
CA THR A 110 -8.84 -3.72 -18.88
C THR A 110 -7.78 -4.13 -17.87
N MET A 111 -6.69 -3.40 -17.78
CA MET A 111 -5.62 -3.69 -16.84
C MET A 111 -5.92 -3.10 -15.47
N VAL A 112 -5.92 -3.93 -14.42
CA VAL A 112 -6.05 -3.46 -13.03
C VAL A 112 -4.66 -3.31 -12.39
N VAL A 113 -4.37 -2.20 -11.75
CA VAL A 113 -3.10 -1.87 -11.08
C VAL A 113 -3.34 -1.59 -9.59
N ASN A 114 -2.73 -2.34 -8.67
CA ASN A 114 -1.97 -3.57 -8.85
C ASN A 114 -2.90 -4.75 -9.22
N ASN A 115 -2.30 -5.89 -9.63
CA ASN A 115 -3.06 -7.11 -9.91
C ASN A 115 -3.94 -7.50 -8.70
N PRO A 116 -5.29 -7.55 -8.83
CA PRO A 116 -6.19 -7.68 -7.69
C PRO A 116 -6.06 -9.05 -6.98
N ALA A 117 -5.81 -10.14 -7.71
CA ALA A 117 -5.56 -11.44 -7.11
C ALA A 117 -4.29 -11.41 -6.25
N GLU A 118 -3.25 -10.76 -6.73
CA GLU A 118 -1.98 -10.70 -6.03
C GLU A 118 -1.99 -9.69 -4.86
N VAL A 119 -2.76 -8.61 -4.94
CA VAL A 119 -3.00 -7.74 -3.79
C VAL A 119 -3.67 -8.52 -2.66
N ARG A 120 -4.70 -9.29 -2.97
CA ARG A 120 -5.38 -10.17 -2.01
C ARG A 120 -4.45 -11.21 -1.40
N ASN A 121 -3.54 -11.77 -2.19
CA ASN A 121 -2.60 -12.81 -1.78
C ASN A 121 -1.31 -12.27 -1.13
N ALA A 122 -1.18 -10.96 -0.99
CA ALA A 122 0.01 -10.29 -0.47
C ALA A 122 -0.30 -9.29 0.65
N PRO A 123 -0.97 -9.73 1.76
CA PRO A 123 -1.14 -8.84 2.91
C PRO A 123 0.21 -8.32 3.39
N GLU A 124 0.28 -7.03 3.72
CA GLU A 124 1.50 -6.25 3.99
C GLU A 124 2.52 -6.94 4.90
N LYS A 125 2.01 -7.57 5.97
CA LYS A 125 2.82 -8.22 7.01
C LYS A 125 3.01 -9.72 6.78
N LEU A 126 2.33 -10.29 5.78
CA LEU A 126 2.47 -11.70 5.42
C LEU A 126 3.40 -11.90 4.23
N LEU A 127 3.32 -11.05 3.20
CA LEU A 127 4.21 -11.17 2.04
C LEU A 127 5.69 -11.08 2.45
N VAL A 128 6.01 -10.21 3.41
CA VAL A 128 7.38 -10.05 3.91
C VAL A 128 7.93 -11.34 4.54
N MET A 129 7.07 -12.25 5.04
CA MET A 129 7.47 -13.53 5.63
C MET A 129 8.13 -14.51 4.63
N LEU A 130 8.05 -14.22 3.32
CA LEU A 130 8.81 -14.98 2.30
C LEU A 130 10.32 -14.68 2.35
N TYR A 131 10.74 -13.66 3.11
CA TYR A 131 12.12 -13.18 3.20
C TYR A 131 12.59 -13.12 4.67
N PRO A 132 12.59 -14.25 5.40
CA PRO A 132 12.92 -14.26 6.83
C PRO A 132 14.32 -13.73 7.15
N GLU A 133 15.26 -13.83 6.19
CA GLU A 133 16.63 -13.32 6.32
C GLU A 133 16.73 -11.78 6.22
N LEU A 134 15.69 -11.15 5.69
CA LEU A 134 15.60 -9.70 5.59
C LEU A 134 14.83 -9.07 6.75
N MET A 135 14.17 -9.90 7.58
CA MET A 135 13.29 -9.45 8.66
C MET A 135 13.96 -9.48 10.04
N PRO A 136 13.45 -8.71 11.01
CA PRO A 136 13.74 -8.98 12.41
C PRO A 136 13.13 -10.33 12.82
N ALA A 137 13.59 -10.91 13.93
CA ALA A 137 12.93 -12.10 14.48
C ALA A 137 11.43 -11.84 14.63
N THR A 138 10.61 -12.72 14.05
CA THR A 138 9.16 -12.52 13.93
C THR A 138 8.42 -13.81 14.28
N LEU A 139 7.29 -13.66 14.98
CA LEU A 139 6.30 -14.70 15.24
C LEU A 139 4.93 -14.17 14.82
N ILE A 140 4.15 -14.96 14.12
CA ILE A 140 2.72 -14.74 13.89
C ILE A 140 1.96 -15.81 14.62
N SER A 141 1.18 -15.44 15.63
CA SER A 141 0.50 -16.44 16.48
C SER A 141 -0.69 -15.83 17.22
N ARG A 142 -1.63 -16.71 17.57
CA ARG A 142 -2.69 -16.45 18.55
C ARG A 142 -2.47 -17.23 19.86
N ASN A 143 -1.41 -18.06 19.92
CA ASN A 143 -1.13 -18.90 21.10
C ASN A 143 -0.36 -18.08 22.16
N PRO A 144 -0.96 -17.78 23.34
CA PRO A 144 -0.30 -16.99 24.37
C PRO A 144 1.00 -17.61 24.87
N GLY A 145 1.09 -18.94 24.93
CA GLY A 145 2.31 -19.64 25.34
C GLY A 145 3.46 -19.48 24.35
N ALA A 146 3.16 -19.54 23.04
CA ALA A 146 4.15 -19.27 21.98
C ALA A 146 4.64 -17.80 22.03
N ILE A 147 3.72 -16.86 22.28
CA ILE A 147 4.02 -15.42 22.40
C ILE A 147 4.89 -15.16 23.64
N ALA A 148 4.54 -15.75 24.78
CA ALA A 148 5.33 -15.63 26.00
C ALA A 148 6.75 -16.21 25.82
N ASN A 149 6.88 -17.34 25.14
CA ASN A 149 8.18 -17.94 24.82
C ASN A 149 9.01 -17.08 23.84
N PHE A 150 8.36 -16.44 22.86
CA PHE A 150 9.03 -15.51 21.96
C PHE A 150 9.56 -14.31 22.74
N ARG A 151 8.72 -13.68 23.60
CA ARG A 151 9.14 -12.56 24.45
C ARG A 151 10.30 -12.94 25.37
N LYS A 152 10.31 -14.18 25.92
CA LYS A 152 11.39 -14.65 26.78
C LYS A 152 12.75 -14.69 26.09
N ARG A 153 12.76 -14.93 24.75
CA ARG A 153 13.98 -14.96 23.95
C ARG A 153 14.45 -13.58 23.48
N HIS A 154 13.50 -12.67 23.24
CA HIS A 154 13.80 -11.40 22.60
C HIS A 154 13.60 -10.18 23.52
N GLU A 155 13.02 -10.40 24.71
CA GLU A 155 12.82 -9.44 25.79
C GLU A 155 11.98 -8.20 25.38
N ASP A 156 12.51 -7.33 24.54
CA ASP A 156 11.87 -6.12 24.01
C ASP A 156 11.20 -6.43 22.68
N ILE A 157 9.89 -6.34 22.64
CA ILE A 157 9.10 -6.77 21.47
C ILE A 157 8.07 -5.74 21.05
N ILE A 158 7.69 -5.81 19.78
CA ILE A 158 6.52 -5.13 19.22
C ILE A 158 5.42 -6.16 19.00
N ILE A 159 4.19 -5.83 19.39
CA ILE A 159 2.97 -6.57 19.04
C ILE A 159 2.11 -5.66 18.18
N LYS A 160 1.61 -6.19 17.06
CA LYS A 160 0.76 -5.44 16.12
C LYS A 160 -0.30 -6.32 15.48
N PRO A 161 -1.49 -5.76 15.12
CA PRO A 161 -2.49 -6.47 14.35
C PRO A 161 -1.91 -6.88 12.99
N LEU A 162 -2.28 -8.07 12.50
CA LEU A 162 -1.77 -8.57 11.23
C LEU A 162 -2.25 -7.74 10.04
N PHE A 163 -3.51 -7.31 10.05
CA PHE A 163 -4.15 -6.52 8.98
C PHE A 163 -4.37 -5.05 9.35
N GLY A 164 -3.75 -4.57 10.44
CA GLY A 164 -3.79 -3.15 10.82
C GLY A 164 -2.91 -2.29 9.91
N ASN A 165 -3.32 -1.04 9.72
CA ASN A 165 -2.63 -0.03 8.89
C ASN A 165 -2.35 1.25 9.70
N GLY A 166 -1.56 2.16 9.15
CA GLY A 166 -1.31 3.50 9.72
C GLY A 166 -0.69 3.52 11.12
N GLY A 167 -0.15 2.39 11.61
CA GLY A 167 0.40 2.26 12.95
C GLY A 167 -0.65 2.01 14.05
N ALA A 168 -1.92 1.81 13.71
CA ALA A 168 -2.96 1.50 14.68
C ALA A 168 -2.69 0.15 15.37
N GLY A 169 -2.84 0.10 16.70
CA GLY A 169 -2.68 -1.13 17.47
C GLY A 169 -1.23 -1.63 17.59
N VAL A 170 -0.23 -0.80 17.33
CA VAL A 170 1.19 -1.15 17.51
C VAL A 170 1.61 -0.84 18.94
N PHE A 171 2.01 -1.87 19.66
CA PHE A 171 2.45 -1.78 21.07
C PHE A 171 3.88 -2.31 21.20
N ARG A 172 4.70 -1.55 21.98
CA ARG A 172 5.99 -2.01 22.44
C ARG A 172 5.88 -2.51 23.86
N LEU A 173 6.35 -3.73 24.09
CA LEU A 173 6.46 -4.33 25.42
C LEU A 173 7.93 -4.48 25.78
N LYS A 174 8.38 -3.68 26.74
CA LYS A 174 9.72 -3.76 27.32
C LYS A 174 9.89 -5.00 28.21
N PRO A 175 11.12 -5.39 28.59
CA PRO A 175 11.36 -6.59 29.41
C PRO A 175 10.56 -6.64 30.71
N ASP A 176 10.36 -5.48 31.36
CA ASP A 176 9.69 -5.32 32.66
C ASP A 176 8.18 -5.05 32.56
N ASP A 177 7.64 -4.91 31.35
CA ASP A 177 6.21 -4.64 31.14
C ASP A 177 5.35 -5.85 31.52
N GLN A 178 4.38 -5.64 32.41
CA GLN A 178 3.49 -6.68 32.93
C GLN A 178 2.17 -6.83 32.15
N ASN A 179 1.95 -6.02 31.10
CA ASN A 179 0.65 -5.93 30.42
C ASN A 179 0.47 -6.94 29.29
N LEU A 180 1.42 -7.85 29.04
CA LEU A 180 1.32 -8.79 27.90
C LEU A 180 -0.01 -9.54 27.87
N ASN A 181 -0.42 -10.13 29.00
CA ASN A 181 -1.64 -10.95 29.03
C ASN A 181 -2.88 -10.10 28.78
N SER A 182 -3.01 -8.96 29.45
CA SER A 182 -4.14 -8.04 29.27
C SER A 182 -4.22 -7.50 27.84
N LEU A 183 -3.07 -7.19 27.24
CA LEU A 183 -3.01 -6.75 25.83
C LEU A 183 -3.48 -7.86 24.87
N LEU A 184 -3.04 -9.11 25.09
CA LEU A 184 -3.48 -10.25 24.27
C LEU A 184 -5.00 -10.51 24.43
N GLU A 185 -5.54 -10.36 25.66
CA GLU A 185 -6.98 -10.44 25.91
C GLU A 185 -7.75 -9.42 25.09
N VAL A 186 -7.29 -8.15 25.05
CA VAL A 186 -7.91 -7.08 24.24
C VAL A 186 -7.87 -7.44 22.75
N PHE A 187 -6.72 -7.84 22.22
CA PHE A 187 -6.62 -8.23 20.81
C PHE A 187 -7.53 -9.40 20.46
N PHE A 188 -7.54 -10.43 21.31
CA PHE A 188 -8.26 -11.65 21.03
C PHE A 188 -9.77 -11.57 21.29
N ALA A 189 -10.21 -10.56 22.06
CA ALA A 189 -11.63 -10.23 22.19
C ALA A 189 -12.17 -9.50 20.94
N GLN A 190 -11.32 -8.68 20.30
CA GLN A 190 -11.73 -7.89 19.12
C GLN A 190 -11.69 -8.69 17.82
N SER A 191 -10.74 -9.62 17.67
CA SER A 191 -10.53 -10.37 16.43
C SER A 191 -10.14 -11.82 16.68
N ARG A 192 -10.48 -12.69 15.71
CA ARG A 192 -10.00 -14.08 15.64
C ARG A 192 -8.64 -14.22 14.97
N GLU A 193 -8.13 -13.15 14.40
CA GLU A 193 -6.88 -13.14 13.66
C GLU A 193 -5.68 -13.30 14.60
N PRO A 194 -4.59 -13.92 14.13
CA PRO A 194 -3.32 -13.89 14.86
C PRO A 194 -2.76 -12.47 14.90
N VAL A 195 -1.88 -12.23 15.86
CA VAL A 195 -1.09 -11.00 15.92
C VAL A 195 0.34 -11.28 15.42
N MET A 196 1.00 -10.25 14.89
CA MET A 196 2.42 -10.29 14.60
C MET A 196 3.20 -9.78 15.80
N ILE A 197 4.22 -10.55 16.20
CA ILE A 197 5.16 -10.20 17.25
C ILE A 197 6.55 -10.12 16.63
N GLN A 198 7.26 -9.02 16.86
CA GLN A 198 8.60 -8.81 16.32
C GLN A 198 9.56 -8.38 17.42
N ALA A 199 10.83 -8.78 17.33
CA ALA A 199 11.88 -8.19 18.15
C ALA A 199 11.94 -6.68 17.89
N TYR A 200 12.04 -5.87 18.94
CA TYR A 200 12.13 -4.42 18.79
C TYR A 200 13.44 -4.02 18.11
N ILE A 201 13.35 -3.15 17.12
CA ILE A 201 14.50 -2.62 16.40
C ILE A 201 14.79 -1.20 16.93
N PRO A 202 15.84 -0.98 17.74
CA PRO A 202 16.14 0.35 18.29
C PRO A 202 16.35 1.44 17.24
N ALA A 203 16.81 1.06 16.04
CA ALA A 203 17.03 1.97 14.92
C ALA A 203 15.77 2.73 14.47
N VAL A 204 14.55 2.29 14.86
CA VAL A 204 13.31 3.03 14.58
C VAL A 204 13.35 4.46 15.13
N ARG A 205 14.13 4.71 16.17
CA ARG A 205 14.33 6.08 16.72
C ARG A 205 15.04 7.03 15.76
N SER A 206 15.83 6.48 14.83
CA SER A 206 16.49 7.22 13.76
C SER A 206 15.64 7.28 12.49
N GLY A 207 14.52 6.58 12.48
CA GLY A 207 13.53 6.58 11.41
C GLY A 207 13.16 5.20 10.91
N ASP A 208 12.09 5.22 10.15
CA ASP A 208 11.52 4.12 9.40
C ASP A 208 11.46 4.57 7.94
N LYS A 209 12.23 3.93 7.09
CA LYS A 209 12.40 4.34 5.71
C LYS A 209 11.30 3.74 4.84
N ARG A 210 10.42 4.61 4.27
CA ARG A 210 9.52 4.23 3.19
C ARG A 210 10.28 4.29 1.86
N VAL A 211 10.42 3.16 1.18
CA VAL A 211 10.96 3.08 -0.18
C VAL A 211 9.82 2.79 -1.14
N ILE A 212 9.72 3.58 -2.21
CA ILE A 212 8.74 3.36 -3.28
C ILE A 212 9.40 2.54 -4.38
N LEU A 213 8.73 1.45 -4.77
CA LEU A 213 9.13 0.61 -5.89
C LEU A 213 8.10 0.71 -7.01
N VAL A 214 8.61 0.90 -8.22
CA VAL A 214 7.83 0.84 -9.46
C VAL A 214 8.35 -0.31 -10.29
N ASN A 215 7.47 -1.24 -10.63
CA ASN A 215 7.83 -2.45 -11.37
C ASN A 215 9.04 -3.18 -10.76
N GLY A 216 9.06 -3.29 -9.43
CA GLY A 216 10.10 -3.96 -8.65
C GLY A 216 11.45 -3.24 -8.61
N LEU A 217 11.53 -1.97 -8.99
CA LEU A 217 12.74 -1.13 -8.91
C LEU A 217 12.50 0.03 -7.94
N ALA A 218 13.44 0.27 -7.04
CA ALA A 218 13.38 1.39 -6.12
C ALA A 218 13.55 2.72 -6.87
N VAL A 219 12.56 3.61 -6.76
CA VAL A 219 12.51 4.90 -7.49
C VAL A 219 12.59 6.11 -6.57
N GLY A 220 12.39 5.94 -5.27
CA GLY A 220 12.49 7.01 -4.28
C GLY A 220 12.35 6.49 -2.87
N ALA A 221 12.83 7.26 -1.90
CA ALA A 221 12.70 6.90 -0.49
C ALA A 221 12.58 8.15 0.39
N VAL A 222 11.85 8.01 1.48
CA VAL A 222 11.73 9.03 2.52
C VAL A 222 11.89 8.38 3.89
N ASN A 223 12.62 9.03 4.80
CA ASN A 223 12.75 8.56 6.18
C ASN A 223 11.66 9.23 7.03
N ARG A 224 10.87 8.42 7.73
CA ARG A 224 9.80 8.86 8.63
C ARG A 224 10.34 8.85 10.06
N ILE A 225 10.58 10.00 10.62
CA ILE A 225 11.08 10.14 11.99
C ILE A 225 9.90 10.18 12.94
N PRO A 226 9.82 9.26 13.94
CA PRO A 226 8.76 9.31 14.93
C PRO A 226 8.87 10.57 15.81
N GLU A 227 7.73 11.10 16.24
CA GLU A 227 7.71 12.18 17.23
C GLU A 227 8.33 11.76 18.56
N LYS A 228 8.77 12.75 19.34
CA LYS A 228 9.36 12.48 20.66
C LYS A 228 8.34 11.82 21.59
N GLY A 229 8.66 10.62 22.04
CA GLY A 229 7.79 9.81 22.89
C GLY A 229 6.90 8.82 22.17
N GLU A 230 6.73 8.96 20.85
CA GLU A 230 6.00 8.01 20.03
C GLU A 230 6.92 6.85 19.57
N VAL A 231 6.37 5.66 19.40
CA VAL A 231 7.10 4.49 18.85
C VAL A 231 6.82 4.27 17.37
N ARG A 232 5.77 4.90 16.84
CA ARG A 232 5.30 4.76 15.46
C ARG A 232 5.80 5.93 14.62
N SER A 233 6.14 5.67 13.38
CA SER A 233 6.73 6.62 12.44
C SER A 233 5.83 6.94 11.24
N ASN A 234 4.67 6.28 11.13
CA ASN A 234 3.74 6.47 10.03
C ASN A 234 3.25 7.93 9.93
N PHE A 235 3.03 8.43 8.71
CA PHE A 235 2.54 9.80 8.49
C PHE A 235 1.21 10.08 9.18
N HIS A 236 0.29 9.10 9.21
CA HIS A 236 -1.02 9.23 9.89
C HIS A 236 -0.93 9.48 11.41
N VAL A 237 0.21 9.19 12.04
CA VAL A 237 0.43 9.41 13.47
C VAL A 237 1.48 10.48 13.76
N GLY A 238 1.72 11.37 12.79
CA GLY A 238 2.62 12.52 12.98
C GLY A 238 4.09 12.28 12.62
N GLY A 239 4.42 11.18 11.96
CA GLY A 239 5.77 10.93 11.46
C GLY A 239 6.25 12.04 10.52
N ILE A 240 7.45 12.56 10.77
CA ILE A 240 8.03 13.67 10.00
C ILE A 240 8.86 13.12 8.85
N ALA A 241 8.52 13.53 7.62
CA ALA A 241 9.29 13.18 6.43
C ALA A 241 10.68 13.87 6.44
N ARG A 242 11.72 13.10 6.20
CA ARG A 242 13.10 13.59 6.03
C ARG A 242 13.74 12.98 4.80
N ALA A 243 14.55 13.78 4.13
CA ALA A 243 15.37 13.30 3.03
C ALA A 243 16.28 12.15 3.47
N THR A 244 16.37 11.12 2.64
CA THR A 244 17.26 9.97 2.87
C THR A 244 17.78 9.42 1.55
N THR A 245 18.87 8.68 1.61
CA THR A 245 19.39 7.91 0.47
C THR A 245 19.38 6.44 0.79
N LEU A 246 19.28 5.60 -0.22
CA LEU A 246 19.34 4.15 -0.03
C LEU A 246 20.75 3.71 0.33
N THR A 247 20.88 2.98 1.42
CA THR A 247 22.13 2.30 1.81
C THR A 247 22.39 1.08 0.91
N ALA A 248 23.54 0.43 1.05
CA ALA A 248 23.80 -0.84 0.36
C ALA A 248 22.79 -1.93 0.78
N ARG A 249 22.45 -1.98 2.08
CA ARG A 249 21.47 -2.94 2.61
C ARG A 249 20.06 -2.67 2.08
N ASP A 250 19.62 -1.42 1.98
CA ASP A 250 18.34 -1.07 1.38
C ASP A 250 18.24 -1.56 -0.07
N ARG A 251 19.33 -1.41 -0.85
CA ARG A 251 19.37 -1.88 -2.25
C ARG A 251 19.30 -3.39 -2.33
N GLU A 252 20.05 -4.10 -1.49
CA GLU A 252 20.00 -5.56 -1.37
C GLU A 252 18.56 -6.05 -1.10
N ILE A 253 17.87 -5.41 -0.15
CA ILE A 253 16.46 -5.71 0.16
C ILE A 253 15.59 -5.50 -1.09
N CYS A 254 15.70 -4.35 -1.75
CA CYS A 254 14.91 -4.04 -2.95
C CYS A 254 15.19 -5.03 -4.10
N GLU A 255 16.45 -5.39 -4.31
CA GLU A 255 16.88 -6.34 -5.35
C GLU A 255 16.37 -7.75 -5.07
N ALA A 256 16.33 -8.18 -3.80
CA ALA A 256 15.83 -9.49 -3.41
C ALA A 256 14.32 -9.64 -3.66
N ILE A 257 13.51 -8.61 -3.34
CA ILE A 257 12.06 -8.69 -3.47
C ILE A 257 11.53 -8.30 -4.87
N GLY A 258 12.28 -7.46 -5.60
CA GLY A 258 11.86 -6.89 -6.89
C GLY A 258 11.39 -7.92 -7.93
N PRO A 259 12.08 -9.04 -8.16
CA PRO A 259 11.65 -10.09 -9.09
C PRO A 259 10.29 -10.66 -8.75
N GLU A 260 10.00 -10.93 -7.49
CA GLU A 260 8.72 -11.47 -7.03
C GLU A 260 7.58 -10.46 -7.19
N LEU A 261 7.82 -9.18 -6.89
CA LEU A 261 6.83 -8.13 -7.12
C LEU A 261 6.45 -8.03 -8.61
N ARG A 262 7.43 -8.09 -9.51
CA ARG A 262 7.18 -8.11 -10.96
C ARG A 262 6.39 -9.34 -11.40
N ARG A 263 6.80 -10.52 -10.93
CA ARG A 263 6.12 -11.79 -11.26
C ARG A 263 4.64 -11.77 -10.85
N ARG A 264 4.33 -11.11 -9.73
CA ARG A 264 2.96 -10.95 -9.23
C ARG A 264 2.18 -9.80 -9.90
N GLY A 265 2.78 -8.99 -10.74
CA GLY A 265 2.11 -7.79 -11.26
C GLY A 265 1.81 -6.75 -10.18
N LEU A 266 2.59 -6.74 -9.11
CA LEU A 266 2.57 -5.72 -8.06
C LEU A 266 3.45 -4.55 -8.51
N LEU A 267 2.87 -3.69 -9.34
CA LEU A 267 3.61 -2.67 -10.08
C LEU A 267 4.00 -1.47 -9.22
N PHE A 268 3.11 -1.04 -8.34
CA PHE A 268 3.33 0.11 -7.45
C PHE A 268 3.28 -0.34 -5.99
N VAL A 269 4.43 -0.31 -5.33
CA VAL A 269 4.64 -0.91 -3.99
C VAL A 269 5.41 0.05 -3.10
N GLY A 270 5.03 0.13 -1.83
CA GLY A 270 5.81 0.76 -0.78
C GLY A 270 6.39 -0.29 0.15
N ILE A 271 7.66 -0.18 0.51
CA ILE A 271 8.23 -1.04 1.56
C ILE A 271 8.73 -0.21 2.72
N ASP A 272 8.74 -0.81 3.89
CA ASP A 272 9.18 -0.16 5.12
C ASP A 272 10.44 -0.86 5.65
N ILE A 273 11.52 -0.08 5.86
CA ILE A 273 12.83 -0.56 6.31
C ILE A 273 13.22 0.18 7.59
N ILE A 274 13.46 -0.57 8.66
CA ILE A 274 13.95 -0.04 9.93
C ILE A 274 15.36 -0.60 10.19
N GLY A 275 16.37 0.27 10.20
CA GLY A 275 17.75 -0.17 10.26
C GLY A 275 18.09 -1.06 9.04
N ASP A 276 18.47 -2.32 9.29
CA ASP A 276 18.84 -3.29 8.26
C ASP A 276 17.70 -4.27 7.92
N TYR A 277 16.47 -4.01 8.40
CA TYR A 277 15.35 -4.96 8.33
C TYR A 277 14.16 -4.44 7.54
N LEU A 278 13.68 -5.27 6.63
CA LEU A 278 12.39 -5.13 5.97
C LEU A 278 11.28 -5.48 6.97
N THR A 279 10.32 -4.60 7.16
CA THR A 279 9.25 -4.78 8.14
C THR A 279 7.87 -4.94 7.53
N GLU A 280 7.62 -4.35 6.34
CA GLU A 280 6.35 -4.40 5.63
C GLU A 280 6.55 -4.25 4.11
N ILE A 281 5.66 -4.89 3.32
CA ILE A 281 5.56 -4.73 1.86
C ILE A 281 4.12 -4.28 1.55
N ASN A 282 3.93 -3.00 1.29
CA ASN A 282 2.62 -2.37 1.14
C ASN A 282 2.21 -2.37 -0.34
N VAL A 283 1.18 -3.14 -0.69
CA VAL A 283 0.72 -3.36 -2.08
C VAL A 283 -0.67 -2.80 -2.38
N THR A 284 -1.39 -2.34 -1.35
CA THR A 284 -2.76 -1.80 -1.47
C THR A 284 -2.74 -0.37 -2.02
N SER A 285 -2.56 0.60 -1.14
CA SER A 285 -2.56 2.02 -1.46
C SER A 285 -1.31 2.73 -0.88
N PRO A 286 -0.06 2.31 -1.24
CA PRO A 286 1.13 2.93 -0.66
C PRO A 286 1.18 4.43 -0.94
N THR A 287 1.56 5.19 0.09
CA THR A 287 1.77 6.65 0.08
C THR A 287 3.25 6.98 0.09
N GLY A 288 3.60 8.24 -0.20
CA GLY A 288 4.96 8.75 -0.18
C GLY A 288 5.41 9.43 -1.48
N ILE A 289 4.57 9.46 -2.53
CA ILE A 289 4.90 10.12 -3.80
C ILE A 289 5.21 11.60 -3.56
N ARG A 290 4.29 12.32 -2.90
CA ARG A 290 4.37 13.76 -2.69
C ARG A 290 5.55 14.15 -1.79
N GLU A 291 5.84 13.36 -0.78
CA GLU A 291 6.98 13.57 0.12
C GLU A 291 8.31 13.42 -0.61
N VAL A 292 8.45 12.38 -1.45
CA VAL A 292 9.65 12.18 -2.27
C VAL A 292 9.80 13.30 -3.30
N GLU A 293 8.72 13.67 -3.99
CA GLU A 293 8.72 14.76 -4.96
C GLU A 293 9.15 16.09 -4.32
N SER A 294 8.57 16.42 -3.16
CA SER A 294 8.89 17.65 -2.42
C SER A 294 10.33 17.70 -1.95
N LEU A 295 10.92 16.56 -1.54
CA LEU A 295 12.27 16.50 -0.97
C LEU A 295 13.38 16.34 -2.02
N PHE A 296 13.07 15.75 -3.18
CA PHE A 296 14.10 15.34 -4.16
C PHE A 296 13.81 15.80 -5.59
N GLY A 297 12.63 16.34 -5.87
CA GLY A 297 12.22 16.73 -7.23
C GLY A 297 12.01 15.53 -8.17
N VAL A 298 11.86 14.31 -7.64
CA VAL A 298 11.64 13.10 -8.45
C VAL A 298 10.14 12.90 -8.65
N ASN A 299 9.66 13.00 -9.89
CA ASN A 299 8.28 12.71 -10.24
C ASN A 299 8.05 11.18 -10.29
N ILE A 300 7.70 10.59 -9.13
CA ILE A 300 7.40 9.15 -9.03
C ILE A 300 6.12 8.79 -9.79
N ALA A 301 5.14 9.68 -9.84
CA ALA A 301 3.91 9.44 -10.59
C ALA A 301 4.21 9.24 -12.08
N SER A 302 5.13 10.03 -12.64
CA SER A 302 5.60 9.84 -14.02
C SER A 302 6.26 8.48 -14.24
N LEU A 303 7.16 8.07 -13.36
CA LEU A 303 7.79 6.75 -13.43
C LEU A 303 6.78 5.60 -13.31
N ALA A 304 5.76 5.76 -12.46
CA ALA A 304 4.68 4.79 -12.33
C ALA A 304 3.88 4.68 -13.64
N TRP A 305 3.54 5.80 -14.25
CA TRP A 305 2.81 5.80 -15.52
C TRP A 305 3.62 5.23 -16.68
N ASP A 306 4.93 5.50 -16.77
CA ASP A 306 5.80 4.86 -17.76
C ASP A 306 5.75 3.33 -17.65
N ALA A 307 5.77 2.83 -16.40
CA ALA A 307 5.66 1.40 -16.17
C ALA A 307 4.26 0.85 -16.46
N ILE A 308 3.18 1.57 -16.11
CA ILE A 308 1.79 1.18 -16.37
C ILE A 308 1.56 1.08 -17.89
N GLU A 309 1.88 2.11 -18.65
CA GLU A 309 1.71 2.15 -20.11
C GLU A 309 2.50 1.04 -20.78
N LYS A 310 3.75 0.82 -20.38
CA LYS A 310 4.59 -0.27 -20.90
C LYS A 310 4.01 -1.65 -20.60
N ASN A 311 3.58 -1.88 -19.36
CA ASN A 311 3.01 -3.18 -18.97
C ASN A 311 1.66 -3.44 -19.64
N ARG A 312 0.82 -2.40 -19.84
CA ARG A 312 -0.45 -2.53 -20.54
C ARG A 312 -0.27 -3.08 -21.96
N HIS A 313 0.71 -2.62 -22.71
CA HIS A 313 1.00 -3.18 -24.05
C HIS A 313 1.27 -4.67 -24.00
N THR A 314 2.05 -5.12 -23.02
CA THR A 314 2.38 -6.55 -22.84
C THR A 314 1.15 -7.34 -22.38
N TYR A 315 0.35 -6.77 -21.50
CA TYR A 315 -0.85 -7.39 -20.92
C TYR A 315 -1.91 -7.67 -22.00
N VAL A 316 -2.21 -6.68 -22.83
CA VAL A 316 -3.16 -6.82 -23.95
C VAL A 316 -2.63 -7.83 -24.99
N SER A 317 -1.34 -7.77 -25.33
CA SER A 317 -0.74 -8.71 -26.29
C SER A 317 -0.82 -10.16 -25.81
N ASN A 318 -0.61 -10.42 -24.52
CA ASN A 318 -0.71 -11.77 -23.94
C ASN A 318 -2.17 -12.22 -23.77
N GLY A 319 -3.11 -11.31 -23.57
CA GLY A 319 -4.55 -11.61 -23.46
C GLY A 319 -5.21 -11.99 -24.79
N ILE A 320 -4.68 -11.49 -25.88
CA ILE A 320 -5.16 -11.84 -27.25
C ILE A 320 -4.73 -13.26 -27.65
N MET A 321 -3.70 -13.81 -26.96
CA MET A 321 -3.19 -15.17 -27.23
C MET A 321 -3.81 -16.26 -26.32
N ARG A 322 -4.80 -15.93 -25.49
CA ARG A 322 -5.59 -16.89 -24.69
C ARG A 322 -7.03 -16.92 -25.17
#